data_6ea54737e60b0121ce94e1fb93fa8cf1
#
_entry.id   6ea54737e60b0121ce94e1fb93fa8cf1
#
_cell.length_a   1.000
_cell.length_b   1.000
_cell.length_c   1.000
_cell.angle_alpha   90.00
_cell.angle_beta   90.00
_cell.angle_gamma   90.00
#
_symmetry.space_group_name_H-M   'P 1'
#
loop_
_entity.id
_entity.type
_entity.pdbx_description
1 polymer ?
#
loop_
_entity_poly.entity_id
_entity_poly.type
_entity_poly.pdbx_seq_one_letter_code
_entity_poly.pdbx_strand_id
1 'polypeptide(L)'
;MRKKSFTTFYDTNTKHSQKILEYLSQSPFNDKIVAGVPETIPVAHKIGISAGDETFSDCGIIYVSSRQYLLCLGSNGKDEKSANKFMAEVSKVTYQFVINN
;
A
#
# COMPACT_ATOMS: atom_id res chain seq x y z
N MET A 1 -5.83 -9.77 -1.59
CA MET A 1 -6.51 -9.66 -2.89
C MET A 1 -5.79 -10.43 -3.95
N ARG A 2 -6.55 -11.01 -4.79
CA ARG A 2 -5.92 -11.77 -5.84
C ARG A 2 -5.50 -10.90 -7.00
N LYS A 3 -4.35 -11.24 -7.56
CA LYS A 3 -3.78 -10.56 -8.70
C LYS A 3 -4.76 -10.47 -9.86
N LYS A 4 -5.55 -11.51 -10.07
CA LYS A 4 -6.50 -11.54 -11.18
C LYS A 4 -7.51 -10.41 -11.12
N SER A 5 -8.05 -10.13 -9.94
CA SER A 5 -9.03 -9.08 -9.78
C SER A 5 -8.46 -7.71 -10.14
N PHE A 6 -7.26 -7.45 -9.68
CA PHE A 6 -6.59 -6.19 -9.96
C PHE A 6 -6.22 -6.07 -11.43
N THR A 7 -5.75 -7.16 -12.01
CA THR A 7 -5.39 -7.20 -13.42
C THR A 7 -6.61 -6.93 -14.30
N THR A 8 -7.76 -7.50 -13.94
CA THR A 8 -8.99 -7.29 -14.69
C THR A 8 -9.37 -5.82 -14.70
N PHE A 9 -9.28 -5.15 -13.56
CA PHE A 9 -9.57 -3.73 -13.49
C PHE A 9 -8.63 -2.94 -14.42
N TYR A 10 -7.36 -3.24 -14.37
CA TYR A 10 -6.35 -2.57 -15.17
C TYR A 10 -6.59 -2.77 -16.66
N ASP A 11 -6.89 -4.01 -17.06
CA ASP A 11 -7.07 -4.37 -18.47
C ASP A 11 -8.36 -3.80 -19.05
N THR A 12 -9.40 -3.67 -18.24
CA THR A 12 -10.70 -3.20 -18.71
C THR A 12 -10.66 -1.76 -19.22
N ASN A 13 -9.85 -0.93 -18.55
CA ASN A 13 -9.73 0.46 -18.97
C ASN A 13 -8.36 0.99 -18.55
N THR A 14 -7.35 0.66 -19.33
CA THR A 14 -5.97 0.98 -19.03
C THR A 14 -5.74 2.46 -18.76
N LYS A 15 -6.34 3.33 -19.58
CA LYS A 15 -6.13 4.75 -19.44
C LYS A 15 -6.66 5.29 -18.11
N HIS A 16 -7.88 4.93 -17.76
CA HIS A 16 -8.46 5.35 -16.50
C HIS A 16 -7.77 4.70 -15.31
N SER A 17 -7.39 3.45 -15.47
CA SER A 17 -6.70 2.73 -14.41
C SER A 17 -5.35 3.36 -14.09
N GLN A 18 -4.61 3.74 -15.13
CA GLN A 18 -3.33 4.41 -14.93
C GLN A 18 -3.50 5.74 -14.21
N LYS A 19 -4.53 6.49 -14.56
CA LYS A 19 -4.80 7.76 -13.92
C LYS A 19 -5.14 7.59 -12.44
N ILE A 20 -5.94 6.58 -12.13
CA ILE A 20 -6.26 6.28 -10.74
C ILE A 20 -5.01 5.90 -9.96
N LEU A 21 -4.16 5.07 -10.55
CA LEU A 21 -2.90 4.68 -9.91
C LEU A 21 -1.98 5.86 -9.70
N GLU A 22 -1.96 6.80 -10.63
CA GLU A 22 -1.17 8.01 -10.47
C GLU A 22 -1.66 8.83 -9.27
N TYR A 23 -2.98 9.00 -9.14
CA TYR A 23 -3.54 9.70 -7.99
C TYR A 23 -3.18 9.03 -6.68
N LEU A 24 -3.28 7.70 -6.64
CA LEU A 24 -2.95 6.96 -5.43
C LEU A 24 -1.46 7.06 -5.09
N SER A 25 -0.61 7.19 -6.12
CA SER A 25 0.83 7.37 -5.91
C SER A 25 1.16 8.74 -5.35
N GLN A 26 0.27 9.70 -5.49
CA GLN A 26 0.48 11.07 -5.03
C GLN A 26 -0.19 11.32 -3.68
N SER A 27 -0.66 10.27 -3.03
CA SER A 27 -1.29 10.39 -1.73
C SER A 27 -0.35 11.04 -0.72
N PRO A 28 -0.85 12.01 0.08
CA PRO A 28 -0.02 12.64 1.12
C PRO A 28 0.10 11.79 2.38
N PHE A 29 -0.57 10.66 2.44
CA PHE A 29 -0.59 9.81 3.64
C PHE A 29 0.53 8.79 3.57
N ASN A 30 1.74 9.20 3.96
CA ASN A 30 2.95 8.40 3.77
C ASN A 30 3.49 7.77 5.04
N ASP A 31 2.68 7.66 6.09
CA ASP A 31 3.15 7.19 7.38
C ASP A 31 2.81 5.73 7.70
N LYS A 32 2.18 5.03 6.77
CA LYS A 32 1.85 3.61 6.94
C LYS A 32 2.74 2.73 6.04
N ILE A 33 2.17 2.11 5.01
CA ILE A 33 2.95 1.23 4.12
C ILE A 33 4.13 1.96 3.48
N VAL A 34 3.91 3.18 3.03
CA VAL A 34 4.96 3.96 2.34
C VAL A 34 6.17 4.17 3.24
N ALA A 35 5.95 4.33 4.54
CA ALA A 35 7.05 4.57 5.48
C ALA A 35 8.03 3.40 5.56
N GLY A 36 7.64 2.21 5.14
CA GLY A 36 8.52 1.05 5.15
C GLY A 36 9.24 0.79 3.84
N VAL A 37 9.03 1.63 2.84
CA VAL A 37 9.58 1.46 1.49
C VAL A 37 10.50 2.63 1.18
N PRO A 38 11.65 2.40 0.51
CA PRO A 38 12.54 3.51 0.15
C PRO A 38 11.82 4.58 -0.68
N GLU A 39 12.23 5.84 -0.50
CA GLU A 39 11.60 6.96 -1.18
C GLU A 39 11.64 6.86 -2.70
N THR A 40 12.62 6.15 -3.24
CA THR A 40 12.78 6.03 -4.67
C THR A 40 11.81 5.03 -5.30
N ILE A 41 11.09 4.27 -4.48
CA ILE A 41 10.17 3.24 -4.97
C ILE A 41 8.75 3.81 -4.98
N PRO A 42 8.11 3.89 -6.15
CA PRO A 42 6.73 4.38 -6.20
C PRO A 42 5.76 3.42 -5.51
N VAL A 43 4.78 3.97 -4.82
CA VAL A 43 3.73 3.21 -4.16
C VAL A 43 2.40 3.87 -4.47
N ALA A 44 1.46 3.10 -5.00
CA ALA A 44 0.09 3.56 -5.19
C ALA A 44 -0.75 2.92 -4.10
N HIS A 45 -1.29 3.73 -3.18
CA HIS A 45 -1.98 3.16 -2.03
C HIS A 45 -3.20 3.97 -1.62
N LYS A 46 -4.06 3.33 -0.85
CA LYS A 46 -5.28 3.94 -0.33
C LYS A 46 -5.42 3.55 1.13
N ILE A 47 -5.51 4.54 1.99
CA ILE A 47 -5.72 4.28 3.42
C ILE A 47 -7.20 4.26 3.74
N GLY A 48 -7.54 3.61 4.85
CA GLY A 48 -8.87 3.65 5.43
C GLY A 48 -8.73 3.95 6.91
N ILE A 49 -9.55 4.87 7.40
CA ILE A 49 -9.52 5.25 8.80
C ILE A 49 -10.92 5.25 9.36
N SER A 50 -11.10 4.55 10.48
CA SER A 50 -12.33 4.61 11.25
C SER A 50 -11.92 4.95 12.68
N ALA A 51 -11.82 6.24 12.96
CA ALA A 51 -11.30 6.72 14.24
C ALA A 51 -12.15 6.28 15.41
N GLY A 52 -13.47 6.16 15.22
CA GLY A 52 -14.35 5.72 16.29
C GLY A 52 -14.08 4.29 16.74
N ASP A 53 -13.66 3.44 15.83
CA ASP A 53 -13.36 2.04 16.11
C ASP A 53 -11.86 1.78 16.25
N GLU A 54 -11.05 2.83 16.10
CA GLU A 54 -9.59 2.69 16.06
C GLU A 54 -9.16 1.63 15.06
N THR A 55 -9.77 1.67 13.87
CA THR A 55 -9.42 0.76 12.78
C THR A 55 -8.72 1.53 11.70
N PHE A 56 -7.55 1.07 11.33
CA PHE A 56 -6.73 1.72 10.33
C PHE A 56 -6.29 0.68 9.31
N SER A 57 -6.26 1.05 8.05
CA SER A 57 -5.84 0.14 6.99
C SER A 57 -5.09 0.89 5.91
N ASP A 58 -4.31 0.15 5.16
CA ASP A 58 -3.60 0.67 4.01
C ASP A 58 -3.39 -0.49 3.04
N CYS A 59 -3.79 -0.29 1.80
CA CYS A 59 -3.57 -1.26 0.73
C CYS A 59 -2.82 -0.56 -0.38
N GLY A 60 -1.76 -1.17 -0.86
CA GLY A 60 -0.96 -0.53 -1.88
C GLY A 60 -0.24 -1.49 -2.79
N ILE A 61 0.13 -0.96 -3.95
CA ILE A 61 0.97 -1.65 -4.91
C ILE A 61 2.34 -1.00 -4.84
N ILE A 62 3.34 -1.81 -4.57
CA ILE A 62 4.72 -1.34 -4.48
C ILE A 62 5.41 -1.70 -5.79
N TYR A 63 5.87 -0.68 -6.51
CA TYR A 63 6.41 -0.85 -7.86
C TYR A 63 7.91 -1.11 -7.84
N VAL A 64 8.28 -2.26 -7.31
CA VAL A 64 9.67 -2.71 -7.41
C VAL A 64 9.89 -3.27 -8.81
N SER A 65 10.95 -2.86 -9.46
CA SER A 65 11.24 -3.30 -10.81
C SER A 65 11.21 -4.83 -10.90
N SER A 66 10.39 -5.34 -11.81
CA SER A 66 10.22 -6.78 -12.07
C SER A 66 9.59 -7.57 -10.94
N ARG A 67 9.20 -6.91 -9.84
CA ARG A 67 8.69 -7.61 -8.66
C ARG A 67 7.59 -6.83 -7.96
N GLN A 68 6.69 -6.27 -8.73
CA GLN A 68 5.57 -5.53 -8.17
C GLN A 68 4.76 -6.43 -7.24
N TYR A 69 4.31 -5.88 -6.13
CA TYR A 69 3.49 -6.66 -5.21
C TYR A 69 2.41 -5.79 -4.58
N LEU A 70 1.35 -6.46 -4.16
CA LEU A 70 0.23 -5.84 -3.46
C LEU A 70 0.36 -6.18 -1.99
N LEU A 71 0.26 -5.16 -1.15
CA LEU A 71 0.30 -5.34 0.29
C LEU A 71 -0.90 -4.63 0.91
N CYS A 72 -1.69 -5.37 1.68
CA CYS A 72 -2.81 -4.81 2.42
C CYS A 72 -2.61 -5.11 3.90
N LEU A 73 -2.65 -4.07 4.72
CA LEU A 73 -2.49 -4.20 6.17
C LEU A 73 -3.64 -3.53 6.89
N GLY A 74 -3.97 -4.08 8.04
CA GLY A 74 -5.00 -3.50 8.89
C GLY A 74 -4.62 -3.59 10.36
N SER A 75 -5.11 -2.66 11.14
CA SER A 75 -4.90 -2.63 12.57
C SER A 75 -6.20 -2.25 13.26
N ASN A 76 -6.53 -2.94 14.34
CA ASN A 76 -7.76 -2.74 15.07
C ASN A 76 -7.44 -2.64 16.56
N GLY A 77 -8.08 -1.69 17.24
CA GLY A 77 -7.91 -1.55 18.69
C GLY A 77 -6.62 -0.87 19.11
N LYS A 78 -5.95 -0.19 18.19
CA LYS A 78 -4.74 0.57 18.46
C LYS A 78 -4.94 2.01 18.05
N ASP A 79 -4.20 2.93 18.67
CA ASP A 79 -4.25 4.31 18.20
C ASP A 79 -3.51 4.43 16.86
N GLU A 80 -3.67 5.55 16.20
CA GLU A 80 -3.10 5.71 14.87
C GLU A 80 -1.59 5.65 14.88
N LYS A 81 -0.95 6.20 15.90
CA LYS A 81 0.50 6.18 15.99
C LYS A 81 1.04 4.76 16.06
N SER A 82 0.41 3.92 16.88
CA SER A 82 0.81 2.52 17.00
C SER A 82 0.52 1.75 15.72
N ALA A 83 -0.62 2.04 15.08
CA ALA A 83 -0.97 1.42 13.81
C ALA A 83 0.04 1.77 12.72
N ASN A 84 0.42 3.05 12.65
CA ASN A 84 1.42 3.49 11.68
C ASN A 84 2.74 2.78 11.86
N LYS A 85 3.20 2.66 13.10
CA LYS A 85 4.46 1.99 13.39
C LYS A 85 4.40 0.52 12.98
N PHE A 86 3.31 -0.14 13.30
CA PHE A 86 3.11 -1.55 12.94
C PHE A 86 3.15 -1.72 11.42
N MET A 87 2.39 -0.90 10.70
CA MET A 87 2.30 -1.03 9.25
C MET A 87 3.62 -0.70 8.56
N ALA A 88 4.34 0.30 9.06
CA ALA A 88 5.64 0.66 8.52
C ALA A 88 6.63 -0.49 8.71
N GLU A 89 6.64 -1.12 9.87
CA GLU A 89 7.56 -2.21 10.16
C GLU A 89 7.25 -3.45 9.32
N VAL A 90 5.97 -3.81 9.20
CA VAL A 90 5.58 -4.95 8.37
C VAL A 90 5.91 -4.67 6.92
N SER A 91 5.65 -3.46 6.46
CA SER A 91 5.95 -3.07 5.09
C SER A 91 7.46 -3.16 4.81
N LYS A 92 8.27 -2.72 5.76
CA LYS A 92 9.74 -2.77 5.61
C LYS A 92 10.23 -4.20 5.50
N VAL A 93 9.74 -5.08 6.36
CA VAL A 93 10.13 -6.49 6.34
C VAL A 93 9.68 -7.14 5.03
N THR A 94 8.46 -6.83 4.59
CA THR A 94 7.94 -7.37 3.34
C THR A 94 8.77 -6.92 2.16
N TYR A 95 9.10 -5.64 2.12
CA TYR A 95 9.94 -5.09 1.05
C TYR A 95 11.28 -5.80 0.99
N GLN A 96 11.93 -5.95 2.15
CA GLN A 96 13.22 -6.63 2.21
C GLN A 96 13.14 -8.08 1.76
N PHE A 97 12.04 -8.76 2.10
CA PHE A 97 11.83 -10.13 1.65
C PHE A 97 11.71 -10.18 0.14
N VAL A 98 10.93 -9.28 -0.45
CA VAL A 98 10.71 -9.27 -1.90
C VAL A 98 11.99 -9.00 -2.66
N ILE A 99 12.77 -8.01 -2.24
CA ILE A 99 13.99 -7.66 -2.99
C ILE A 99 15.11 -8.68 -2.81
N ASN A 100 15.06 -9.48 -1.77
CA ASN A 100 16.10 -10.48 -1.50
C ASN A 100 15.74 -11.87 -2.05
N ASN A 101 14.62 -11.96 -2.72
CA ASN A 101 14.17 -13.20 -3.33
C ASN A 101 13.87 -12.96 -4.81
#